data_273efcafa641ccce6d607b91d6a01947
#
_entry.id   273efcafa641ccce6d607b91d6a01947
#
_cell.length_a   1.000
_cell.length_b   1.000
_cell.length_c   1.000
_cell.angle_alpha   90.00
_cell.angle_beta   90.00
_cell.angle_gamma   90.00
#
_symmetry.space_group_name_H-M   'P 1'
#
loop_
_entity.id
_entity.type
_entity.pdbx_description
1 polymer ?
#
loop_
_entity_poly.entity_id
_entity_poly.type
_entity_poly.pdbx_seq_one_letter_code
_entity_poly.pdbx_strand_id
1 'polypeptide(L)'
;MSQKEKKKAVFLDRDGVINIDTSYIKNPDELVLYPFSAYAIKQLNEAGYIVVVVTNQSVIARNICTEKTLKLIHEKLEAELKKEKAYVNKIYYCPHHPEGNGKDNNNPYIKECECRKPKSGMIFQAKADYDIDLSQSFIIGDSERDIQCGKNAGLVTVGVKTGNAVQGSIKPDVIKQDLLAAVEYILQKK
;
A
#
# COMPACT_ATOMS: atom_id res chain seq x y z
N MET A 1 3.84 6.37 -35.24
CA MET A 1 4.27 5.68 -34.01
C MET A 1 3.09 5.70 -33.06
N SER A 2 2.44 4.55 -32.82
CA SER A 2 1.35 4.46 -31.85
C SER A 2 1.92 4.78 -30.47
N GLN A 3 1.44 5.84 -29.81
CA GLN A 3 1.73 6.07 -28.41
C GLN A 3 1.19 4.87 -27.63
N LYS A 4 2.08 4.13 -26.98
CA LYS A 4 1.68 3.03 -26.10
C LYS A 4 0.82 3.62 -24.98
N GLU A 5 -0.41 3.15 -24.84
CA GLU A 5 -1.32 3.61 -23.81
C GLU A 5 -0.72 3.31 -22.44
N LYS A 6 -0.60 4.33 -21.59
CA LYS A 6 -0.07 4.17 -20.23
C LYS A 6 -1.06 3.38 -19.37
N LYS A 7 -0.54 2.63 -18.44
CA LYS A 7 -1.34 1.75 -17.58
C LYS A 7 -1.98 2.52 -16.43
N LYS A 8 -3.20 2.16 -16.07
CA LYS A 8 -3.87 2.62 -14.84
C LYS A 8 -3.48 1.73 -13.67
N ALA A 9 -3.30 2.32 -12.49
CA ALA A 9 -2.91 1.58 -11.30
C ALA A 9 -3.81 1.90 -10.10
N VAL A 10 -3.89 0.94 -9.17
CA VAL A 10 -4.41 1.15 -7.83
C VAL A 10 -3.30 0.81 -6.84
N PHE A 11 -2.89 1.83 -6.08
CA PHE A 11 -1.93 1.70 -5.00
C PHE A 11 -2.68 1.40 -3.70
N LEU A 12 -2.22 0.41 -2.97
CA LEU A 12 -2.84 -0.05 -1.73
C LEU A 12 -1.85 0.07 -0.57
N ASP A 13 -2.26 0.64 0.55
CA ASP A 13 -1.54 0.32 1.78
C ASP A 13 -1.78 -1.14 2.14
N ARG A 14 -0.93 -1.70 2.97
CA ARG A 14 -1.01 -3.09 3.40
C ARG A 14 -1.85 -3.22 4.68
N ASP A 15 -1.31 -2.69 5.78
CA ASP A 15 -1.89 -2.80 7.10
C ASP A 15 -3.12 -1.88 7.24
N GLY A 16 -4.24 -2.39 7.71
CA GLY A 16 -5.49 -1.64 7.80
C GLY A 16 -6.29 -1.54 6.48
N VAL A 17 -5.71 -1.93 5.34
CA VAL A 17 -6.37 -1.94 4.02
C VAL A 17 -6.52 -3.37 3.47
N ILE A 18 -5.43 -4.10 3.33
CA ILE A 18 -5.44 -5.48 2.81
C ILE A 18 -5.55 -6.48 3.97
N ASN A 19 -4.79 -6.26 5.03
CA ASN A 19 -4.80 -7.10 6.22
C ASN A 19 -5.17 -6.30 7.48
N ILE A 20 -5.63 -7.02 8.49
CA ILE A 20 -5.92 -6.46 9.80
C ILE A 20 -4.64 -5.83 10.36
N ASP A 21 -4.72 -4.56 10.78
CA ASP A 21 -3.61 -3.87 11.43
C ASP A 21 -3.53 -4.32 12.90
N THR A 22 -2.41 -4.93 13.25
CA THR A 22 -2.06 -5.34 14.63
C THR A 22 -0.88 -4.54 15.17
N SER A 23 -0.63 -3.35 14.63
CA SER A 23 0.50 -2.46 14.88
C SER A 23 1.82 -2.93 14.27
N TYR A 24 2.33 -4.11 14.63
CA TYR A 24 3.58 -4.66 14.10
C TYR A 24 3.46 -6.16 13.85
N ILE A 25 3.41 -6.57 12.60
CA ILE A 25 3.49 -7.96 12.20
C ILE A 25 4.95 -8.40 12.25
N LYS A 26 5.26 -9.42 13.04
CA LYS A 26 6.63 -9.88 13.34
C LYS A 26 6.98 -11.18 12.64
N ASN A 27 5.98 -11.94 12.25
CA ASN A 27 6.15 -13.21 11.55
C ASN A 27 4.96 -13.45 10.60
N PRO A 28 5.08 -14.37 9.62
CA PRO A 28 4.03 -14.63 8.64
C PRO A 28 2.68 -15.09 9.23
N ASP A 29 2.68 -15.79 10.37
CA ASP A 29 1.46 -16.34 10.98
C ASP A 29 0.56 -15.26 11.58
N GLU A 30 1.11 -14.09 11.87
CA GLU A 30 0.36 -12.93 12.34
C GLU A 30 -0.38 -12.18 11.21
N LEU A 31 -0.05 -12.48 9.94
CA LEU A 31 -0.71 -11.83 8.80
C LEU A 31 -2.09 -12.44 8.57
N VAL A 32 -3.13 -11.67 8.78
CA VAL A 32 -4.53 -12.04 8.55
C VAL A 32 -5.17 -11.06 7.59
N LEU A 33 -5.55 -11.51 6.39
CA LEU A 33 -6.25 -10.67 5.42
C LEU A 33 -7.67 -10.38 5.91
N TYR A 34 -8.20 -9.21 5.54
CA TYR A 34 -9.65 -9.02 5.63
C TYR A 34 -10.37 -9.97 4.68
N PRO A 35 -11.56 -10.49 5.05
CA PRO A 35 -12.27 -11.51 4.26
C PRO A 35 -12.59 -11.09 2.82
N PHE A 36 -12.71 -9.79 2.57
CA PHE A 36 -13.02 -9.20 1.27
C PHE A 36 -11.79 -8.88 0.41
N SER A 37 -10.57 -8.90 0.99
CA SER A 37 -9.39 -8.31 0.32
C SER A 37 -9.01 -9.03 -0.96
N ALA A 38 -8.99 -10.36 -0.94
CA ALA A 38 -8.63 -11.13 -2.13
C ALA A 38 -9.66 -10.92 -3.25
N TYR A 39 -10.95 -10.91 -2.93
CA TYR A 39 -12.02 -10.66 -3.90
C TYR A 39 -11.92 -9.24 -4.50
N ALA A 40 -11.72 -8.22 -3.68
CA ALA A 40 -11.56 -6.85 -4.13
C ALA A 40 -10.36 -6.68 -5.07
N ILE A 41 -9.20 -7.24 -4.70
CA ILE A 41 -7.99 -7.20 -5.54
C ILE A 41 -8.21 -7.94 -6.86
N LYS A 42 -8.89 -9.08 -6.84
CA LYS A 42 -9.23 -9.83 -8.05
C LYS A 42 -10.07 -8.99 -9.02
N GLN A 43 -11.06 -8.25 -8.54
CA GLN A 43 -11.85 -7.35 -9.39
C GLN A 43 -10.99 -6.29 -10.08
N LEU A 44 -9.99 -5.72 -9.39
CA LEU A 44 -9.03 -4.81 -10.00
C LEU A 44 -8.19 -5.48 -11.07
N ASN A 45 -7.72 -6.72 -10.81
CA ASN A 45 -6.96 -7.51 -11.79
C ASN A 45 -7.79 -7.78 -13.06
N GLU A 46 -9.04 -8.21 -12.90
CA GLU A 46 -9.97 -8.49 -13.99
C GLU A 46 -10.32 -7.21 -14.79
N ALA A 47 -10.32 -6.07 -14.13
CA ALA A 47 -10.53 -4.76 -14.76
C ALA A 47 -9.27 -4.19 -15.44
N GLY A 48 -8.13 -4.89 -15.37
CA GLY A 48 -6.89 -4.53 -16.05
C GLY A 48 -6.03 -3.47 -15.31
N TYR A 49 -6.33 -3.18 -14.04
CA TYR A 49 -5.47 -2.30 -13.24
C TYR A 49 -4.16 -2.99 -12.84
N ILE A 50 -3.08 -2.22 -12.83
CA ILE A 50 -1.86 -2.60 -12.11
C ILE A 50 -2.12 -2.40 -10.62
N VAL A 51 -2.03 -3.46 -9.84
CA VAL A 51 -2.23 -3.41 -8.39
C VAL A 51 -0.88 -3.41 -7.69
N VAL A 52 -0.59 -2.35 -6.94
CA VAL A 52 0.70 -2.13 -6.29
C VAL A 52 0.50 -1.89 -4.80
N VAL A 53 1.23 -2.62 -3.96
CA VAL A 53 1.27 -2.34 -2.53
C VAL A 53 2.37 -1.31 -2.24
N VAL A 54 2.06 -0.28 -1.44
CA VAL A 54 3.00 0.74 -0.97
C VAL A 54 2.86 0.90 0.54
N THR A 55 3.79 0.35 1.32
CA THR A 55 3.65 0.21 2.76
C THR A 55 4.87 0.70 3.56
N ASN A 56 4.62 1.36 4.70
CA ASN A 56 5.66 1.77 5.64
C ASN A 56 5.93 0.64 6.64
N GLN A 57 7.10 0.02 6.56
CA GLN A 57 7.49 -1.11 7.41
C GLN A 57 8.64 -0.75 8.36
N SER A 58 8.36 0.17 9.28
CA SER A 58 9.33 0.63 10.28
C SER A 58 9.79 -0.44 11.28
N VAL A 59 9.19 -1.62 11.24
CA VAL A 59 9.61 -2.80 12.03
C VAL A 59 11.09 -3.12 11.83
N ILE A 60 11.67 -2.82 10.66
CA ILE A 60 13.09 -3.01 10.35
C ILE A 60 13.94 -1.96 11.10
N ALA A 61 13.64 -0.66 10.93
CA ALA A 61 14.35 0.41 11.64
C ALA A 61 14.21 0.30 13.16
N ARG A 62 13.15 -0.34 13.64
CA ARG A 62 12.87 -0.55 15.08
C ARG A 62 13.47 -1.84 15.64
N ASN A 63 14.19 -2.62 14.83
CA ASN A 63 14.76 -3.94 15.21
C ASN A 63 13.68 -4.93 15.74
N ILE A 64 12.44 -4.83 15.24
CA ILE A 64 11.33 -5.73 15.60
C ILE A 64 11.37 -7.00 14.74
N CYS A 65 11.66 -6.86 13.45
CA CYS A 65 11.92 -7.99 12.56
C CYS A 65 12.99 -7.65 11.52
N THR A 66 13.47 -8.67 10.81
CA THR A 66 14.48 -8.52 9.75
C THR A 66 13.83 -8.35 8.38
N GLU A 67 14.58 -7.83 7.37
CA GLU A 67 14.10 -7.82 5.98
C GLU A 67 13.78 -9.22 5.46
N LYS A 68 14.54 -10.23 5.90
CA LYS A 68 14.26 -11.64 5.57
C LYS A 68 12.88 -12.07 6.10
N THR A 69 12.55 -11.70 7.32
CA THR A 69 11.26 -11.99 7.92
C THR A 69 10.15 -11.20 7.21
N LEU A 70 10.37 -9.92 6.91
CA LEU A 70 9.40 -9.11 6.17
C LEU A 70 9.12 -9.70 4.78
N LYS A 71 10.14 -10.21 4.10
CA LYS A 71 9.97 -10.91 2.84
C LYS A 71 9.04 -12.13 2.97
N LEU A 72 9.21 -12.95 4.00
CA LEU A 72 8.32 -14.10 4.26
C LEU A 72 6.87 -13.65 4.55
N ILE A 73 6.67 -12.52 5.24
CA ILE A 73 5.34 -11.93 5.47
C ILE A 73 4.70 -11.53 4.13
N HIS A 74 5.46 -10.91 3.23
CA HIS A 74 4.98 -10.54 1.90
C HIS A 74 4.69 -11.79 1.02
N GLU A 75 5.54 -12.79 1.05
CA GLU A 75 5.31 -14.07 0.37
C GLU A 75 4.02 -14.76 0.88
N LYS A 76 3.74 -14.69 2.19
CA LYS A 76 2.49 -15.17 2.77
C LYS A 76 1.29 -14.38 2.23
N LEU A 77 1.36 -13.05 2.15
CA LEU A 77 0.30 -12.22 1.58
C LEU A 77 0.01 -12.64 0.13
N GLU A 78 1.04 -12.75 -0.70
CA GLU A 78 0.89 -13.16 -2.10
C GLU A 78 0.29 -14.57 -2.22
N ALA A 79 0.69 -15.51 -1.34
CA ALA A 79 0.16 -16.86 -1.30
C ALA A 79 -1.33 -16.90 -0.91
N GLU A 80 -1.76 -16.09 0.07
CA GLU A 80 -3.17 -15.99 0.46
C GLU A 80 -4.02 -15.39 -0.68
N LEU A 81 -3.56 -14.34 -1.32
CA LEU A 81 -4.24 -13.75 -2.48
C LEU A 81 -4.38 -14.75 -3.63
N LYS A 82 -3.32 -15.52 -3.90
CA LYS A 82 -3.30 -16.51 -4.98
C LYS A 82 -4.34 -17.63 -4.81
N LYS A 83 -4.69 -18.00 -3.57
CA LYS A 83 -5.75 -19.01 -3.32
C LYS A 83 -7.08 -18.59 -3.95
N GLU A 84 -7.37 -17.30 -3.99
CA GLU A 84 -8.57 -16.70 -4.56
C GLU A 84 -8.37 -16.20 -6.00
N LYS A 85 -7.24 -16.55 -6.65
CA LYS A 85 -6.86 -16.07 -7.98
C LYS A 85 -6.69 -14.56 -8.08
N ALA A 86 -6.35 -13.89 -6.98
CA ALA A 86 -5.96 -12.50 -6.91
C ALA A 86 -4.43 -12.38 -6.87
N TYR A 87 -3.91 -11.23 -7.32
CA TYR A 87 -2.47 -10.97 -7.25
C TYR A 87 -2.19 -9.47 -7.13
N VAL A 88 -1.03 -9.14 -6.57
CA VAL A 88 -0.43 -7.81 -6.64
C VAL A 88 0.76 -7.85 -7.60
N ASN A 89 0.92 -6.81 -8.41
CA ASN A 89 2.01 -6.76 -9.39
C ASN A 89 3.36 -6.52 -8.72
N LYS A 90 3.37 -5.77 -7.61
CA LYS A 90 4.57 -5.49 -6.82
C LYS A 90 4.23 -5.01 -5.43
N ILE A 91 5.10 -5.31 -4.48
CA ILE A 91 5.07 -4.74 -3.13
C ILE A 91 6.32 -3.86 -2.99
N TYR A 92 6.12 -2.55 -2.82
CA TYR A 92 7.15 -1.61 -2.40
C TYR A 92 6.97 -1.32 -0.92
N TYR A 93 8.06 -1.31 -0.18
CA TYR A 93 8.04 -1.01 1.25
C TYR A 93 9.14 -0.04 1.63
N CYS A 94 8.89 0.75 2.66
CA CYS A 94 9.87 1.59 3.28
C CYS A 94 10.31 0.98 4.62
N PRO A 95 11.56 0.53 4.76
CA PRO A 95 12.07 -0.03 6.02
C PRO A 95 12.51 1.05 7.02
N HIS A 96 12.57 2.32 6.59
CA HIS A 96 13.17 3.41 7.33
C HIS A 96 12.23 4.03 8.36
N HIS A 97 12.82 4.58 9.44
CA HIS A 97 12.16 5.47 10.39
C HIS A 97 13.19 6.47 10.93
N PRO A 98 12.90 7.79 11.01
CA PRO A 98 13.89 8.78 11.43
C PRO A 98 14.38 8.58 12.87
N GLU A 99 13.53 8.09 13.76
CA GLU A 99 13.85 7.91 15.18
C GLU A 99 14.13 6.44 15.57
N GLY A 100 13.82 5.48 14.69
CA GLY A 100 13.95 4.05 15.01
C GLY A 100 13.12 3.65 16.24
N ASN A 101 13.78 3.00 17.21
CA ASN A 101 13.21 2.65 18.52
C ASN A 101 13.75 3.55 19.66
N GLY A 102 14.55 4.56 19.33
CA GLY A 102 15.17 5.48 20.28
C GLY A 102 16.32 4.89 21.11
N LYS A 103 16.70 3.62 20.88
CA LYS A 103 17.71 2.89 21.70
C LYS A 103 18.96 2.50 20.92
N ASP A 104 18.91 2.38 19.61
CA ASP A 104 20.00 1.91 18.76
C ASP A 104 20.22 2.88 17.61
N ASN A 105 21.28 3.68 17.71
CA ASN A 105 21.63 4.67 16.68
C ASN A 105 22.49 4.08 15.54
N ASN A 106 22.86 2.80 15.60
CA ASN A 106 23.70 2.15 14.60
C ASN A 106 22.90 1.38 13.52
N ASN A 107 21.57 1.33 13.64
CA ASN A 107 20.74 0.67 12.63
C ASN A 107 20.74 1.52 11.34
N PRO A 108 21.21 0.99 10.18
CA PRO A 108 21.30 1.74 8.92
C PRO A 108 19.95 2.18 8.35
N TYR A 109 18.84 1.64 8.86
CA TYR A 109 17.49 2.02 8.49
C TYR A 109 16.95 3.19 9.30
N ILE A 110 17.66 3.68 10.32
CA ILE A 110 17.30 4.89 11.06
C ILE A 110 17.79 6.09 10.26
N LYS A 111 16.90 6.63 9.42
CA LYS A 111 17.19 7.79 8.56
C LYS A 111 15.95 8.35 7.92
N GLU A 112 16.04 9.61 7.48
CA GLU A 112 15.13 10.20 6.50
C GLU A 112 15.32 9.54 5.12
N CYS A 113 14.24 9.45 4.35
CA CYS A 113 14.25 8.85 3.01
C CYS A 113 13.10 9.38 2.16
N GLU A 114 13.14 9.17 0.86
CA GLU A 114 12.07 9.54 -0.07
C GLU A 114 10.98 8.46 -0.21
N CYS A 115 11.23 7.22 0.24
CA CYS A 115 10.26 6.13 0.12
C CYS A 115 9.19 6.14 1.21
N ARG A 116 9.44 6.77 2.38
CA ARG A 116 8.49 6.75 3.51
C ARG A 116 7.30 7.67 3.26
N LYS A 117 6.07 7.10 3.22
CA LYS A 117 4.83 7.90 3.22
C LYS A 117 4.80 8.83 4.42
N PRO A 118 4.47 10.14 4.26
CA PRO A 118 3.72 10.74 3.15
C PRO A 118 4.54 11.14 1.90
N LYS A 119 5.83 10.87 1.84
CA LYS A 119 6.60 11.06 0.59
C LYS A 119 6.21 10.01 -0.44
N SER A 120 6.28 10.37 -1.74
CA SER A 120 5.72 9.57 -2.82
C SER A 120 6.77 8.74 -3.60
N GLY A 121 7.96 8.52 -3.03
CA GLY A 121 9.05 7.83 -3.72
C GLY A 121 8.69 6.43 -4.21
N MET A 122 7.93 5.63 -3.41
CA MET A 122 7.46 4.31 -3.82
C MET A 122 6.49 4.38 -5.01
N ILE A 123 5.62 5.41 -5.07
CA ILE A 123 4.68 5.61 -6.17
C ILE A 123 5.44 5.98 -7.45
N PHE A 124 6.42 6.88 -7.37
CA PHE A 124 7.23 7.26 -8.54
C PHE A 124 8.11 6.12 -9.05
N GLN A 125 8.60 5.26 -8.16
CA GLN A 125 9.30 4.04 -8.56
C GLN A 125 8.37 3.10 -9.33
N ALA A 126 7.17 2.82 -8.80
CA ALA A 126 6.19 1.99 -9.50
C ALA A 126 5.77 2.59 -10.84
N LYS A 127 5.60 3.93 -10.91
CA LYS A 127 5.33 4.63 -12.18
C LYS A 127 6.39 4.34 -13.23
N ALA A 128 7.66 4.37 -12.86
CA ALA A 128 8.78 4.08 -13.76
C ALA A 128 8.82 2.61 -14.17
N ASP A 129 8.61 1.68 -13.22
CA ASP A 129 8.71 0.24 -13.45
C ASP A 129 7.57 -0.30 -14.35
N TYR A 130 6.38 0.32 -14.32
CA TYR A 130 5.18 -0.17 -15.01
C TYR A 130 4.60 0.78 -16.06
N ASP A 131 5.20 1.95 -16.30
CA ASP A 131 4.69 2.99 -17.21
C ASP A 131 3.25 3.43 -16.85
N ILE A 132 3.07 3.84 -15.58
CA ILE A 132 1.77 4.18 -15.01
C ILE A 132 1.39 5.63 -15.33
N ASP A 133 0.12 5.86 -15.72
CA ASP A 133 -0.51 7.16 -15.72
C ASP A 133 -1.08 7.47 -14.33
N LEU A 134 -0.39 8.31 -13.57
CA LEU A 134 -0.82 8.68 -12.24
C LEU A 134 -2.14 9.48 -12.24
N SER A 135 -2.41 10.26 -13.28
CA SER A 135 -3.64 11.07 -13.38
C SER A 135 -4.92 10.22 -13.50
N GLN A 136 -4.79 8.96 -13.93
CA GLN A 136 -5.87 7.98 -14.03
C GLN A 136 -5.79 6.88 -12.99
N SER A 137 -4.97 7.08 -11.96
CA SER A 137 -4.68 6.06 -10.95
C SER A 137 -5.17 6.50 -9.56
N PHE A 138 -5.26 5.53 -8.66
CA PHE A 138 -5.84 5.71 -7.33
C PHE A 138 -4.87 5.24 -6.25
N ILE A 139 -5.02 5.79 -5.05
CA ILE A 139 -4.45 5.22 -3.83
C ILE A 139 -5.54 4.95 -2.82
N ILE A 140 -5.51 3.78 -2.19
CA ILE A 140 -6.41 3.40 -1.10
C ILE A 140 -5.57 3.27 0.16
N GLY A 141 -5.94 4.00 1.20
CA GLY A 141 -5.23 4.01 2.48
C GLY A 141 -6.15 4.26 3.66
N ASP A 142 -5.71 3.86 4.84
CA ASP A 142 -6.43 4.03 6.10
C ASP A 142 -5.92 5.20 6.94
N SER A 143 -4.83 5.85 6.52
CA SER A 143 -4.16 6.89 7.29
C SER A 143 -3.96 8.19 6.50
N GLU A 144 -3.81 9.31 7.23
CA GLU A 144 -3.48 10.61 6.65
C GLU A 144 -2.20 10.58 5.80
N ARG A 145 -1.22 9.73 6.18
CA ARG A 145 0.04 9.57 5.43
C ARG A 145 -0.17 9.00 4.04
N ASP A 146 -1.14 8.11 3.87
CA ASP A 146 -1.48 7.53 2.56
C ASP A 146 -2.14 8.58 1.68
N ILE A 147 -3.07 9.33 2.25
CA ILE A 147 -3.80 10.37 1.55
C ILE A 147 -2.85 11.47 1.09
N GLN A 148 -1.97 11.95 1.98
CA GLN A 148 -0.97 12.96 1.60
C GLN A 148 0.00 12.43 0.54
N CYS A 149 0.43 11.17 0.66
CA CYS A 149 1.28 10.51 -0.33
C CYS A 149 0.63 10.49 -1.72
N GLY A 150 -0.65 10.13 -1.77
CA GLY A 150 -1.42 10.13 -3.01
C GLY A 150 -1.58 11.52 -3.62
N LYS A 151 -1.94 12.50 -2.81
CA LYS A 151 -2.07 13.91 -3.25
C LYS A 151 -0.75 14.45 -3.80
N ASN A 152 0.36 14.19 -3.12
CA ASN A 152 1.70 14.58 -3.57
C ASN A 152 2.08 13.96 -4.92
N ALA A 153 1.52 12.79 -5.25
CA ALA A 153 1.74 12.10 -6.51
C ALA A 153 0.70 12.42 -7.60
N GLY A 154 -0.34 13.19 -7.29
CA GLY A 154 -1.42 13.53 -8.22
C GLY A 154 -2.42 12.38 -8.47
N LEU A 155 -2.57 11.47 -7.50
CA LEU A 155 -3.53 10.37 -7.52
C LEU A 155 -4.90 10.80 -6.99
N VAL A 156 -5.95 10.11 -7.41
CA VAL A 156 -7.23 10.14 -6.70
C VAL A 156 -7.11 9.34 -5.40
N THR A 157 -7.46 9.96 -4.28
CA THR A 157 -7.25 9.40 -2.94
C THR A 157 -8.55 8.85 -2.36
N VAL A 158 -8.52 7.56 -1.97
CA VAL A 158 -9.65 6.87 -1.34
C VAL A 158 -9.26 6.46 0.08
N GLY A 159 -9.93 7.06 1.05
CA GLY A 159 -9.79 6.68 2.45
C GLY A 159 -10.70 5.51 2.80
N VAL A 160 -10.25 4.58 3.63
CA VAL A 160 -11.08 3.50 4.18
C VAL A 160 -11.25 3.67 5.68
N LYS A 161 -12.36 3.10 6.23
CA LYS A 161 -12.67 3.16 7.65
C LYS A 161 -12.10 1.96 8.44
N THR A 162 -11.53 0.98 7.75
CA THR A 162 -10.73 -0.07 8.38
C THR A 162 -9.40 0.52 8.90
N GLY A 163 -8.72 -0.19 9.78
CA GLY A 163 -7.45 0.30 10.37
C GLY A 163 -7.62 1.61 11.14
N ASN A 164 -6.86 2.63 10.79
CA ASN A 164 -6.84 3.94 11.47
C ASN A 164 -8.01 4.87 11.08
N ALA A 165 -8.86 4.46 10.12
CA ALA A 165 -10.06 5.18 9.67
C ALA A 165 -9.80 6.64 9.18
N VAL A 166 -8.63 6.91 8.61
CA VAL A 166 -8.21 8.21 8.06
C VAL A 166 -8.52 9.37 9.02
N GLN A 167 -7.98 9.32 10.21
CA GLN A 167 -8.05 10.44 11.16
C GLN A 167 -6.99 11.48 10.81
N GLY A 168 -7.36 12.77 10.84
CA GLY A 168 -6.43 13.87 10.58
C GLY A 168 -7.05 15.02 9.81
N SER A 169 -6.22 16.03 9.51
CA SER A 169 -6.62 17.26 8.81
C SER A 169 -6.69 17.07 7.28
N ILE A 170 -5.91 16.16 6.73
CA ILE A 170 -5.82 15.91 5.29
C ILE A 170 -6.94 14.96 4.87
N LYS A 171 -7.93 15.50 4.16
CA LYS A 171 -9.10 14.71 3.73
C LYS A 171 -8.83 14.02 2.40
N PRO A 172 -9.24 12.75 2.24
CA PRO A 172 -9.24 12.06 0.95
C PRO A 172 -10.32 12.66 0.03
N ASP A 173 -10.22 12.36 -1.27
CA ASP A 173 -11.25 12.75 -2.24
C ASP A 173 -12.56 12.01 -1.98
N VAL A 174 -12.48 10.77 -1.48
CA VAL A 174 -13.64 9.98 -1.06
C VAL A 174 -13.29 9.07 0.11
N ILE A 175 -14.28 8.77 0.97
CA ILE A 175 -14.18 7.80 2.05
C ILE A 175 -15.12 6.63 1.77
N LYS A 176 -14.62 5.40 1.96
CA LYS A 176 -15.38 4.15 1.83
C LYS A 176 -15.27 3.33 3.10
N GLN A 177 -16.15 2.34 3.24
CA GLN A 177 -16.17 1.51 4.44
C GLN A 177 -14.90 0.65 4.56
N ASP A 178 -14.49 0.04 3.45
CA ASP A 178 -13.39 -0.92 3.35
C ASP A 178 -12.82 -0.97 1.93
N LEU A 179 -11.87 -1.86 1.69
CA LEU A 179 -11.23 -2.06 0.40
C LEU A 179 -12.25 -2.47 -0.69
N LEU A 180 -13.22 -3.32 -0.37
CA LEU A 180 -14.22 -3.76 -1.36
C LEU A 180 -15.05 -2.58 -1.86
N ALA A 181 -15.62 -1.81 -0.94
CA ALA A 181 -16.39 -0.61 -1.27
C ALA A 181 -15.57 0.45 -2.01
N ALA A 182 -14.25 0.53 -1.74
CA ALA A 182 -13.34 1.42 -2.46
C ALA A 182 -13.12 0.94 -3.90
N VAL A 183 -12.93 -0.37 -4.11
CA VAL A 183 -12.78 -0.96 -5.44
C VAL A 183 -14.05 -0.82 -6.27
N GLU A 184 -15.22 -1.10 -5.71
CA GLU A 184 -16.51 -0.89 -6.39
C GLU A 184 -16.67 0.55 -6.87
N TYR A 185 -16.30 1.53 -6.04
CA TYR A 185 -16.31 2.95 -6.44
C TYR A 185 -15.36 3.24 -7.61
N ILE A 186 -14.14 2.67 -7.59
CA ILE A 186 -13.15 2.86 -8.67
C ILE A 186 -13.69 2.28 -9.99
N LEU A 187 -14.28 1.09 -9.94
CA LEU A 187 -14.78 0.41 -11.13
C LEU A 187 -15.99 1.10 -11.76
N GLN A 188 -16.77 1.86 -10.98
CA GLN A 188 -17.89 2.68 -11.48
C GLN A 188 -17.43 3.97 -12.18
N LYS A 189 -16.16 4.37 -12.03
CA LYS A 189 -15.59 5.58 -12.64
C LYS A 189 -14.93 5.35 -14.01
N LYS A 190 -15.16 4.20 -14.60
CA LYS A 190 -14.67 3.86 -15.96
C LYS A 190 -15.30 4.71 -17.05
#